data_e0aff8bfbcc37e5d5389170413ebda72
#
_entry.id   e0aff8bfbcc37e5d5389170413ebda72
#
_cell.length_a   1.000
_cell.length_b   1.000
_cell.length_c   1.000
_cell.angle_alpha   90.00
_cell.angle_beta   90.00
_cell.angle_gamma   90.00
#
_symmetry.space_group_name_H-M   'P 1'
#
loop_
_entity.id
_entity.type
_entity.pdbx_description
1 polymer ?
#
loop_
_entity_poly.entity_id
_entity_poly.type
_entity_poly.pdbx_seq_one_letter_code
_entity_poly.pdbx_strand_id
1 'polypeptide(L)'
;MTTLSSTPRADGFYMPAEWAPQTQTWMIWPERPDNWRLGGKPAQAAHMAVAKAIARFEPVTVAVSAGQYENARARLDVPNIRVVEMSSDDAWVRDTGPTFVINNNGEVRGVNWDFNSWGGFDGGLYSPWNRDSQVGGKILEIERSQRYRTEGFVLEGGSIHVDGEGTL
;
A
#
# COMPACT_ATOMS: atom_id res chain seq x y z
N MET A 1 16.03 -3.94 -5.67
CA MET A 1 15.59 -2.56 -5.34
C MET A 1 16.74 -1.80 -4.68
N THR A 2 16.98 -0.53 -5.05
CA THR A 2 18.03 0.32 -4.49
C THR A 2 17.48 1.17 -3.35
N THR A 3 18.14 1.13 -2.18
CA THR A 3 17.86 2.04 -1.07
C THR A 3 18.79 3.25 -1.17
N LEU A 4 18.22 4.44 -1.12
CA LEU A 4 18.93 5.72 -1.21
C LEU A 4 19.31 6.22 0.18
N SER A 5 20.47 6.86 0.28
CA SER A 5 20.96 7.49 1.52
C SER A 5 20.61 8.96 1.65
N SER A 6 20.06 9.56 0.58
CA SER A 6 19.56 10.94 0.53
C SER A 6 18.12 11.05 1.04
N THR A 7 17.53 12.23 0.91
CA THR A 7 16.10 12.47 1.20
C THR A 7 15.36 12.88 -0.07
N PRO A 8 14.02 12.66 -0.15
CA PRO A 8 13.24 13.11 -1.31
C PRO A 8 13.49 14.57 -1.67
N ARG A 9 13.46 15.46 -0.69
CA ARG A 9 13.69 16.90 -0.89
C ARG A 9 15.07 17.21 -1.45
N ALA A 10 16.12 16.56 -0.95
CA ALA A 10 17.49 16.78 -1.43
C ALA A 10 17.66 16.35 -2.89
N ASP A 11 16.89 15.33 -3.32
CA ASP A 11 16.92 14.82 -4.69
C ASP A 11 15.88 15.50 -5.60
N GLY A 12 15.14 16.51 -5.12
CA GLY A 12 14.14 17.25 -5.89
C GLY A 12 12.80 16.52 -6.07
N PHE A 13 12.47 15.60 -5.16
CA PHE A 13 11.19 14.90 -5.13
C PHE A 13 10.22 15.52 -4.12
N TYR A 14 8.93 15.44 -4.43
CA TYR A 14 7.83 15.89 -3.58
C TYR A 14 6.67 14.89 -3.62
N MET A 15 5.79 14.93 -2.63
CA MET A 15 4.57 14.14 -2.60
C MET A 15 3.50 14.87 -3.42
N PRO A 16 2.95 14.27 -4.50
CA PRO A 16 1.86 14.87 -5.26
C PRO A 16 0.55 14.82 -4.46
N ALA A 17 -0.40 15.70 -4.81
CA ALA A 17 -1.75 15.63 -4.29
C ALA A 17 -2.42 14.29 -4.64
N GLU A 18 -3.37 13.82 -3.82
CA GLU A 18 -4.08 12.55 -4.07
C GLU A 18 -4.90 12.56 -5.37
N TRP A 19 -5.33 13.73 -5.83
CA TRP A 19 -6.05 13.89 -7.10
C TRP A 19 -5.14 14.09 -8.32
N ALA A 20 -3.81 14.06 -8.14
CA ALA A 20 -2.89 14.07 -9.27
C ALA A 20 -3.07 12.79 -10.11
N PRO A 21 -2.77 12.83 -11.42
CA PRO A 21 -2.87 11.64 -12.27
C PRO A 21 -2.11 10.46 -11.69
N GLN A 22 -2.78 9.32 -11.57
CA GLN A 22 -2.23 8.08 -11.00
C GLN A 22 -2.01 7.05 -12.09
N THR A 23 -1.03 6.18 -11.91
CA THR A 23 -0.75 5.06 -12.82
C THR A 23 -1.47 3.79 -12.42
N GLN A 24 -1.78 3.63 -11.13
CA GLN A 24 -2.53 2.49 -10.58
C GLN A 24 -2.90 2.70 -9.11
N THR A 25 -3.86 1.90 -8.64
CA THR A 25 -4.22 1.76 -7.23
C THR A 25 -3.76 0.41 -6.68
N TRP A 26 -3.23 0.39 -5.47
CA TRP A 26 -2.91 -0.83 -4.71
C TRP A 26 -3.97 -1.11 -3.66
N MET A 27 -4.33 -2.39 -3.52
CA MET A 27 -5.21 -2.90 -2.47
C MET A 27 -4.62 -4.17 -1.86
N ILE A 28 -4.99 -4.50 -0.61
CA ILE A 28 -4.68 -5.79 0.03
C ILE A 28 -5.99 -6.52 0.32
N TRP A 29 -6.00 -7.84 0.10
CA TRP A 29 -7.18 -8.67 0.29
C TRP A 29 -7.44 -8.94 1.76
N PRO A 30 -8.63 -8.63 2.31
CA PRO A 30 -8.93 -8.81 3.73
C PRO A 30 -9.22 -10.29 4.05
N GLU A 31 -8.48 -10.84 5.03
CA GLU A 31 -8.63 -12.25 5.42
C GLU A 31 -8.46 -12.51 6.92
N ARG A 32 -7.88 -11.56 7.68
CA ARG A 32 -7.59 -11.73 9.10
C ARG A 32 -8.85 -11.94 9.94
N PRO A 33 -9.05 -13.14 10.62
CA PRO A 33 -10.33 -13.49 11.19
C PRO A 33 -10.71 -12.73 12.48
N ASP A 34 -9.73 -12.19 13.21
CA ASP A 34 -9.95 -11.38 14.41
C ASP A 34 -10.35 -9.93 14.07
N ASN A 35 -10.01 -9.43 12.87
CA ASN A 35 -10.42 -8.11 12.38
C ASN A 35 -11.63 -8.19 11.43
N TRP A 36 -11.74 -9.26 10.63
CA TRP A 36 -12.77 -9.36 9.60
C TRP A 36 -13.75 -10.50 9.91
N ARG A 37 -14.95 -10.13 10.36
CA ARG A 37 -16.02 -11.10 10.69
C ARG A 37 -16.32 -12.06 9.52
N LEU A 38 -16.83 -13.22 9.84
CA LEU A 38 -17.27 -14.26 8.90
C LEU A 38 -16.15 -14.68 7.91
N GLY A 39 -14.90 -14.76 8.38
CA GLY A 39 -13.74 -15.13 7.57
C GLY A 39 -13.43 -14.13 6.47
N GLY A 40 -13.69 -12.85 6.72
CA GLY A 40 -13.43 -11.76 5.78
C GLY A 40 -14.42 -11.65 4.60
N LYS A 41 -15.39 -12.56 4.46
CA LYS A 41 -16.26 -12.61 3.27
C LYS A 41 -17.01 -11.32 2.95
N PRO A 42 -17.62 -10.60 3.91
CA PRO A 42 -18.25 -9.31 3.63
C PRO A 42 -17.24 -8.23 3.20
N ALA A 43 -16.07 -8.19 3.86
CA ALA A 43 -15.02 -7.25 3.50
C ALA A 43 -14.43 -7.57 2.12
N GLN A 44 -14.21 -8.85 1.79
CA GLN A 44 -13.79 -9.27 0.46
C GLN A 44 -14.80 -8.87 -0.62
N ALA A 45 -16.10 -8.99 -0.35
CA ALA A 45 -17.14 -8.54 -1.28
C ALA A 45 -17.07 -7.02 -1.52
N ALA A 46 -16.87 -6.23 -0.46
CA ALA A 46 -16.71 -4.78 -0.56
C ALA A 46 -15.42 -4.41 -1.32
N HIS A 47 -14.28 -5.02 -0.97
CA HIS A 47 -13.00 -4.79 -1.67
C HIS A 47 -13.09 -5.13 -3.16
N MET A 48 -13.73 -6.26 -3.49
CA MET A 48 -13.99 -6.65 -4.87
C MET A 48 -14.83 -5.60 -5.62
N ALA A 49 -15.88 -5.09 -5.00
CA ALA A 49 -16.73 -4.07 -5.62
C ALA A 49 -15.95 -2.77 -5.87
N VAL A 50 -15.15 -2.34 -4.89
CA VAL A 50 -14.27 -1.16 -5.00
C VAL A 50 -13.22 -1.37 -6.09
N ALA A 51 -12.49 -2.50 -6.08
CA ALA A 51 -11.48 -2.81 -7.08
C ALA A 51 -12.07 -2.78 -8.51
N LYS A 52 -13.25 -3.39 -8.71
CA LYS A 52 -13.94 -3.38 -10.01
C LYS A 52 -14.42 -1.99 -10.43
N ALA A 53 -14.81 -1.15 -9.48
CA ALA A 53 -15.20 0.23 -9.77
C ALA A 53 -13.99 1.06 -10.21
N ILE A 54 -12.86 0.98 -9.51
CA ILE A 54 -11.62 1.68 -9.84
C ILE A 54 -11.04 1.18 -11.17
N ALA A 55 -11.09 -0.13 -11.44
CA ALA A 55 -10.56 -0.75 -12.65
C ALA A 55 -11.20 -0.24 -13.97
N ARG A 56 -12.31 0.48 -13.87
CA ARG A 56 -12.94 1.19 -15.02
C ARG A 56 -12.16 2.44 -15.43
N PHE A 57 -11.31 2.96 -14.58
CA PHE A 57 -10.61 4.23 -14.76
C PHE A 57 -9.09 4.06 -14.77
N GLU A 58 -8.57 3.15 -13.94
CA GLU A 58 -7.14 2.91 -13.80
C GLU A 58 -6.83 1.45 -13.42
N PRO A 59 -5.61 0.96 -13.65
CA PRO A 59 -5.19 -0.37 -13.20
C PRO A 59 -5.26 -0.51 -11.68
N VAL A 60 -5.67 -1.69 -11.21
CA VAL A 60 -5.69 -2.04 -9.79
C VAL A 60 -4.80 -3.26 -9.55
N THR A 61 -3.90 -3.17 -8.60
CA THR A 61 -3.15 -4.33 -8.11
C THR A 61 -3.67 -4.73 -6.73
N VAL A 62 -4.08 -5.99 -6.61
CA VAL A 62 -4.57 -6.56 -5.35
C VAL A 62 -3.55 -7.58 -4.84
N ALA A 63 -2.94 -7.27 -3.70
CA ALA A 63 -2.04 -8.18 -3.00
C ALA A 63 -2.84 -9.18 -2.17
N VAL A 64 -2.46 -10.45 -2.22
CA VAL A 64 -3.22 -11.55 -1.65
C VAL A 64 -2.25 -12.58 -1.07
N SER A 65 -2.57 -13.18 0.08
CA SER A 65 -1.80 -14.30 0.60
C SER A 65 -1.86 -15.52 -0.32
N ALA A 66 -0.87 -16.39 -0.24
CA ALA A 66 -0.86 -17.67 -0.97
C ALA A 66 -2.15 -18.47 -0.73
N GLY A 67 -2.67 -18.49 0.49
CA GLY A 67 -3.87 -19.24 0.86
C GLY A 67 -5.17 -18.71 0.24
N GLN A 68 -5.21 -17.42 -0.13
CA GLN A 68 -6.37 -16.77 -0.74
C GLN A 68 -6.21 -16.48 -2.23
N TYR A 69 -5.06 -16.79 -2.80
CA TYR A 69 -4.72 -16.39 -4.17
C TYR A 69 -5.74 -16.88 -5.21
N GLU A 70 -6.05 -18.15 -5.22
CA GLU A 70 -7.02 -18.72 -6.18
C GLU A 70 -8.44 -18.17 -5.96
N ASN A 71 -8.87 -18.00 -4.69
CA ASN A 71 -10.16 -17.41 -4.36
C ASN A 71 -10.27 -15.97 -4.84
N ALA A 72 -9.25 -15.15 -4.58
CA ALA A 72 -9.25 -13.74 -4.99
C ALA A 72 -9.17 -13.62 -6.51
N ARG A 73 -8.29 -14.38 -7.16
CA ARG A 73 -8.12 -14.39 -8.61
C ARG A 73 -9.42 -14.72 -9.35
N ALA A 74 -10.14 -15.75 -8.89
CA ALA A 74 -11.42 -16.13 -9.49
C ALA A 74 -12.50 -15.02 -9.36
N ARG A 75 -12.45 -14.24 -8.29
CA ARG A 75 -13.41 -13.14 -8.04
C ARG A 75 -13.04 -11.84 -8.73
N LEU A 76 -11.76 -11.62 -8.97
CA LEU A 76 -11.17 -10.41 -9.55
C LEU A 76 -10.78 -10.59 -11.01
N ASP A 77 -11.28 -11.63 -11.67
CA ASP A 77 -11.05 -11.92 -13.08
C ASP A 77 -11.82 -10.93 -13.98
N VAL A 78 -11.31 -9.71 -14.03
CA VAL A 78 -11.80 -8.63 -14.89
C VAL A 78 -10.62 -7.83 -15.44
N PRO A 79 -10.77 -7.16 -16.61
CA PRO A 79 -9.71 -6.30 -17.14
C PRO A 79 -9.23 -5.25 -16.15
N ASN A 80 -7.97 -4.88 -16.25
CA ASN A 80 -7.28 -3.89 -15.42
C ASN A 80 -7.12 -4.27 -13.93
N ILE A 81 -7.39 -5.51 -13.53
CA ILE A 81 -7.05 -5.99 -12.19
C ILE A 81 -5.93 -7.02 -12.30
N ARG A 82 -4.83 -6.75 -11.60
CA ARG A 82 -3.70 -7.66 -11.40
C ARG A 82 -3.77 -8.20 -9.97
N VAL A 83 -3.79 -9.52 -9.82
CA VAL A 83 -3.66 -10.18 -8.52
C VAL A 83 -2.21 -10.62 -8.34
N VAL A 84 -1.59 -10.25 -7.23
CA VAL A 84 -0.21 -10.63 -6.91
C VAL A 84 -0.15 -11.34 -5.57
N GLU A 85 0.68 -12.39 -5.48
CA GLU A 85 0.93 -13.04 -4.20
C GLU A 85 1.86 -12.19 -3.35
N MET A 86 1.38 -11.74 -2.19
CA MET A 86 2.16 -11.00 -1.21
C MET A 86 1.59 -11.23 0.18
N SER A 87 2.40 -11.78 1.09
CA SER A 87 2.01 -11.94 2.49
C SER A 87 1.92 -10.60 3.21
N SER A 88 0.84 -10.40 3.95
CA SER A 88 0.61 -9.31 4.91
C SER A 88 0.01 -9.89 6.20
N ASP A 89 -0.08 -9.10 7.25
CA ASP A 89 -0.79 -9.49 8.47
C ASP A 89 -2.24 -9.00 8.42
N ASP A 90 -2.53 -7.88 7.72
CA ASP A 90 -3.89 -7.41 7.44
C ASP A 90 -3.96 -6.49 6.19
N ALA A 91 -5.15 -5.97 5.88
CA ALA A 91 -5.49 -5.32 4.61
C ALA A 91 -5.37 -3.78 4.62
N TRP A 92 -4.42 -3.21 5.38
CA TRP A 92 -4.29 -1.77 5.62
C TRP A 92 -3.20 -1.11 4.75
N VAL A 93 -3.33 -1.20 3.41
CA VAL A 93 -2.29 -0.70 2.50
C VAL A 93 -2.10 0.81 2.53
N ARG A 94 -3.10 1.59 2.93
CA ARG A 94 -2.97 3.04 3.16
C ARG A 94 -1.90 3.34 4.21
N ASP A 95 -1.80 2.50 5.23
CA ASP A 95 -0.93 2.70 6.38
C ASP A 95 0.39 1.93 6.24
N THR A 96 0.35 0.76 5.62
CA THR A 96 1.53 -0.12 5.45
C THR A 96 2.25 0.05 4.12
N GLY A 97 1.61 0.68 3.14
CA GLY A 97 2.17 0.96 1.83
C GLY A 97 3.20 2.11 1.84
N PRO A 98 3.99 2.25 0.78
CA PRO A 98 4.93 3.35 0.66
C PRO A 98 4.22 4.64 0.29
N THR A 99 4.78 5.78 0.68
CA THR A 99 4.42 7.07 0.09
C THR A 99 5.19 7.26 -1.21
N PHE A 100 4.49 7.36 -2.33
CA PHE A 100 5.12 7.68 -3.60
C PHE A 100 5.42 9.17 -3.73
N VAL A 101 6.59 9.49 -4.23
CA VAL A 101 7.08 10.85 -4.49
C VAL A 101 7.52 10.97 -5.94
N ILE A 102 7.32 12.12 -6.52
CA ILE A 102 7.65 12.42 -7.93
C ILE A 102 8.58 13.62 -8.03
N ASN A 103 9.26 13.76 -9.17
CA ASN A 103 10.00 14.96 -9.52
C ASN A 103 9.49 15.57 -10.84
N ASN A 104 10.00 16.72 -11.21
CA ASN A 104 9.60 17.43 -12.43
C ASN A 104 9.96 16.70 -13.74
N ASN A 105 10.79 15.66 -13.68
CA ASN A 105 11.14 14.82 -14.83
C ASN A 105 10.19 13.62 -15.01
N GLY A 106 9.19 13.46 -14.12
CA GLY A 106 8.27 12.33 -14.14
C GLY A 106 8.84 11.05 -13.53
N GLU A 107 9.99 11.12 -12.84
CA GLU A 107 10.52 9.98 -12.09
C GLU A 107 9.70 9.75 -10.83
N VAL A 108 9.51 8.47 -10.47
CA VAL A 108 8.78 8.05 -9.29
C VAL A 108 9.70 7.28 -8.36
N ARG A 109 9.67 7.62 -7.07
CA ARG A 109 10.35 6.89 -5.99
C ARG A 109 9.39 6.67 -4.84
N GLY A 110 9.76 5.85 -3.86
CA GLY A 110 8.94 5.61 -2.70
C GLY A 110 9.64 5.89 -1.38
N VAL A 111 8.90 6.43 -0.43
CA VAL A 111 9.33 6.52 0.98
C VAL A 111 8.73 5.33 1.72
N ASN A 112 9.59 4.50 2.30
CA ASN A 112 9.17 3.31 3.04
C ASN A 112 9.31 3.57 4.54
N TRP A 113 8.17 3.75 5.19
CA TRP A 113 8.02 4.03 6.61
C TRP A 113 8.09 2.75 7.46
N ASP A 114 8.31 2.89 8.75
CA ASP A 114 8.05 1.81 9.70
C ASP A 114 6.56 1.74 10.02
N PHE A 115 6.09 0.55 10.42
CA PHE A 115 4.71 0.30 10.83
C PHE A 115 4.68 -0.48 12.14
N ASN A 116 3.78 -0.11 13.05
CA ASN A 116 3.69 -0.69 14.38
C ASN A 116 2.25 -1.02 14.82
N SER A 117 1.35 -1.24 13.86
CA SER A 117 -0.07 -1.56 14.14
C SER A 117 -0.78 -0.47 14.96
N TRP A 118 -0.43 0.82 14.73
CA TRP A 118 -0.99 2.04 15.38
C TRP A 118 -0.80 2.14 16.90
N GLY A 119 0.19 1.51 17.47
CA GLY A 119 0.46 1.63 18.91
C GLY A 119 1.42 0.61 19.48
N GLY A 120 1.98 -0.25 18.63
CA GLY A 120 2.94 -1.26 19.06
C GLY A 120 2.33 -2.31 19.99
N PHE A 121 3.11 -2.78 20.94
CA PHE A 121 2.66 -3.84 21.87
C PHE A 121 1.65 -3.37 22.90
N ASP A 122 1.62 -2.07 23.23
CA ASP A 122 0.77 -1.54 24.31
C ASP A 122 -0.61 -1.07 23.83
N GLY A 123 -0.73 -0.67 22.56
CA GLY A 123 -1.96 -0.08 22.03
C GLY A 123 -2.29 -0.46 20.59
N GLY A 124 -1.50 -1.32 19.96
CA GLY A 124 -1.71 -1.75 18.59
C GLY A 124 -2.97 -2.59 18.40
N LEU A 125 -3.54 -2.52 17.22
CA LEU A 125 -4.76 -3.25 16.88
C LEU A 125 -4.54 -4.78 16.87
N TYR A 126 -3.35 -5.23 16.49
CA TYR A 126 -2.96 -6.64 16.42
C TYR A 126 -1.44 -6.84 16.57
N SER A 127 -1.06 -8.08 16.89
CA SER A 127 0.32 -8.54 16.94
C SER A 127 0.36 -10.02 16.46
N PRO A 128 1.40 -10.44 15.72
CA PRO A 128 2.50 -9.63 15.18
C PRO A 128 2.08 -8.78 13.98
N TRP A 129 2.91 -7.79 13.60
CA TRP A 129 2.76 -6.95 12.38
C TRP A 129 4.02 -6.97 11.49
N ASN A 130 4.84 -7.99 11.66
CA ASN A 130 6.14 -8.08 10.99
C ASN A 130 6.04 -8.27 9.47
N ARG A 131 4.91 -8.76 8.96
CA ARG A 131 4.66 -8.84 7.51
C ARG A 131 4.18 -7.49 6.98
N ASP A 132 3.34 -6.81 7.72
CA ASP A 132 2.83 -5.48 7.36
C ASP A 132 3.94 -4.44 7.31
N SER A 133 4.91 -4.50 8.23
CA SER A 133 6.09 -3.62 8.19
C SER A 133 6.97 -3.80 6.94
N GLN A 134 6.78 -4.87 6.17
CA GLN A 134 7.49 -5.14 4.93
C GLN A 134 6.69 -4.76 3.67
N VAL A 135 5.39 -4.49 3.80
CA VAL A 135 4.48 -4.24 2.65
C VAL A 135 5.01 -3.12 1.77
N GLY A 136 5.36 -1.97 2.35
CA GLY A 136 5.88 -0.84 1.59
C GLY A 136 7.12 -1.20 0.76
N GLY A 137 8.06 -1.93 1.36
CA GLY A 137 9.25 -2.41 0.65
C GLY A 137 8.93 -3.37 -0.49
N LYS A 138 8.02 -4.32 -0.27
CA LYS A 138 7.60 -5.30 -1.28
C LYS A 138 6.87 -4.65 -2.47
N ILE A 139 6.00 -3.67 -2.21
CA ILE A 139 5.34 -2.90 -3.27
C ILE A 139 6.39 -2.19 -4.13
N LEU A 140 7.33 -1.48 -3.53
CA LEU A 140 8.39 -0.78 -4.26
C LEU A 140 9.29 -1.74 -5.06
N GLU A 141 9.50 -2.95 -4.56
CA GLU A 141 10.26 -3.99 -5.28
C GLU A 141 9.49 -4.50 -6.50
N ILE A 142 8.18 -4.76 -6.37
CA ILE A 142 7.30 -5.17 -7.47
C ILE A 142 7.23 -4.07 -8.54
N GLU A 143 7.13 -2.80 -8.13
CA GLU A 143 7.10 -1.64 -9.02
C GLU A 143 8.50 -1.22 -9.53
N ARG A 144 9.57 -1.93 -9.12
CA ARG A 144 10.97 -1.65 -9.48
C ARG A 144 11.38 -0.21 -9.17
N SER A 145 10.80 0.38 -8.14
CA SER A 145 11.06 1.74 -7.72
C SER A 145 12.22 1.81 -6.73
N GLN A 146 13.00 2.90 -6.77
CA GLN A 146 13.98 3.20 -5.73
C GLN A 146 13.26 3.63 -4.45
N ARG A 147 13.88 3.39 -3.30
CA ARG A 147 13.30 3.75 -2.01
C ARG A 147 14.18 4.65 -1.17
N TYR A 148 13.53 5.55 -0.45
CA TYR A 148 14.05 6.15 0.77
C TYR A 148 13.57 5.33 1.95
N ARG A 149 14.46 4.97 2.87
CA ARG A 149 14.11 4.24 4.08
C ARG A 149 14.20 5.16 5.29
N THR A 150 13.15 5.21 6.07
CA THR A 150 13.12 5.91 7.35
C THR A 150 13.16 4.85 8.46
N GLU A 151 14.24 4.82 9.23
CA GLU A 151 14.35 3.87 10.34
C GLU A 151 13.87 4.50 11.64
N GLY A 152 13.04 3.75 12.39
CA GLY A 152 12.50 4.20 13.67
C GLY A 152 11.44 5.30 13.57
N PHE A 153 10.94 5.60 12.39
CA PHE A 153 9.87 6.58 12.20
C PHE A 153 8.63 5.92 11.59
N VAL A 154 7.56 5.87 12.39
CA VAL A 154 6.25 5.37 11.97
C VAL A 154 5.44 6.54 11.41
N LEU A 155 4.90 6.35 10.20
CA LEU A 155 3.96 7.27 9.60
C LEU A 155 2.96 6.49 8.76
N GLU A 156 1.71 6.58 9.15
CA GLU A 156 0.60 6.02 8.39
C GLU A 156 0.14 7.02 7.33
N GLY A 157 -0.09 6.53 6.10
CA GLY A 157 -0.53 7.38 5.00
C GLY A 157 -1.87 8.09 5.24
N GLY A 158 -2.70 7.54 6.14
CA GLY A 158 -3.94 8.16 6.56
C GLY A 158 -3.78 9.33 7.53
N SER A 159 -2.59 9.53 8.10
CA SER A 159 -2.30 10.62 9.04
C SER A 159 -1.84 11.91 8.36
N ILE A 160 -1.58 11.88 7.06
CA ILE A 160 -1.12 13.04 6.29
C ILE A 160 -2.02 13.28 5.07
N HIS A 161 -2.14 14.54 4.68
CA HIS A 161 -2.80 14.95 3.46
C HIS A 161 -2.07 16.16 2.86
N VAL A 162 -1.84 16.15 1.56
CA VAL A 162 -1.09 17.22 0.88
C VAL A 162 -1.86 17.74 -0.33
N ASP A 163 -1.68 19.02 -0.63
CA ASP A 163 -2.20 19.65 -1.85
C ASP A 163 -1.26 19.50 -3.07
N GLY A 164 -0.04 18.99 -2.85
CA GLY A 164 0.98 18.87 -3.89
C GLY A 164 1.71 20.16 -4.21
N GLU A 165 1.38 21.27 -3.52
CA GLU A 165 1.94 22.61 -3.74
C GLU A 165 2.73 23.11 -2.50
N GLY A 166 2.95 22.26 -1.51
CA GLY A 166 3.77 22.54 -0.34
C GLY A 166 3.00 22.66 0.98
N THR A 167 1.68 22.47 0.97
CA THR A 167 0.87 22.40 2.20
C THR A 167 0.69 20.95 2.64
N LEU A 168 0.88 20.71 3.94
CA LEU A 168 0.68 19.43 4.62
C LEU A 168 -0.30 19.61 5.75
#